data_a0260c99f6ad59694c2b8827ca1e2fe1
#
_entry.id   a0260c99f6ad59694c2b8827ca1e2fe1
#
_cell.length_a   1.000
_cell.length_b   1.000
_cell.length_c   1.000
_cell.angle_alpha   90.00
_cell.angle_beta   90.00
_cell.angle_gamma   90.00
#
_symmetry.space_group_name_H-M   'P 1'
#
loop_
_entity.id
_entity.type
_entity.pdbx_description
1 polymer ?
#
loop_
_entity_poly.entity_id
_entity_poly.type
_entity_poly.pdbx_seq_one_letter_code
_entity_poly.pdbx_strand_id
1 'polypeptide(L)'
;MTKATAPVRGFGFDFRLGGFGAPAAFDRAAALLTREVGFDPADPITGRGVGKAPESYVAELGNGDMKGKRIGILRTVMGYQSEPTSDDFKAVEALFNRAVLDLKNLGAEIVDPIEIPNLLELLAQRSADGAAEEESFRAYMAGSANPPFKTMDDARGHPNFKKVFHGVKTRWEADKSPEKFSAYCAAREELMTRLFKLMAENELDAIVHKAVEHTPTLISDGTAPPWTDQKGAPHLNTFLIYVPSVVVPAGYTDTGLPAGITFLGRPYSDAEMLSLAYGYEQATCHRRVPDFGEP
;
A
#
# COMPACT_ATOMS: atom_id res chain seq x y z
N MET A 1 29.29 -10.15 -13.37
CA MET A 1 27.87 -9.78 -13.43
C MET A 1 27.42 -9.55 -12.01
N THR A 2 27.43 -8.30 -11.58
CA THR A 2 27.12 -7.88 -10.20
C THR A 2 25.61 -7.74 -10.10
N LYS A 3 24.95 -8.64 -9.35
CA LYS A 3 23.54 -8.48 -8.98
C LYS A 3 23.46 -7.29 -8.01
N ALA A 4 22.74 -6.25 -8.40
CA ALA A 4 22.37 -5.18 -7.50
C ALA A 4 21.29 -5.73 -6.56
N THR A 5 21.67 -6.11 -5.35
CA THR A 5 20.75 -6.45 -4.27
C THR A 5 20.36 -5.15 -3.56
N ALA A 6 19.16 -4.64 -3.85
CA ALA A 6 18.53 -3.66 -3.00
C ALA A 6 17.98 -4.37 -1.76
N PRO A 7 18.25 -3.90 -0.53
CA PRO A 7 17.68 -4.51 0.67
C PRO A 7 16.16 -4.30 0.67
N VAL A 8 15.43 -5.39 0.53
CA VAL A 8 13.97 -5.40 0.64
C VAL A 8 13.62 -5.48 2.11
N ARG A 9 13.35 -4.33 2.74
CA ARG A 9 12.74 -4.31 4.06
C ARG A 9 11.31 -4.83 3.93
N GLY A 10 10.91 -5.69 4.88
CA GLY A 10 9.55 -6.21 5.03
C GLY A 10 8.52 -5.13 5.40
N PHE A 11 8.38 -4.14 4.54
CA PHE A 11 7.19 -3.32 4.45
C PHE A 11 6.27 -4.01 3.48
N GLY A 12 5.00 -4.15 3.84
CA GLY A 12 3.99 -4.59 2.89
C GLY A 12 4.19 -3.83 1.58
N PHE A 13 4.47 -4.55 0.50
CA PHE A 13 4.69 -3.95 -0.80
C PHE A 13 3.40 -3.29 -1.25
N ASP A 14 3.31 -1.97 -1.08
CA ASP A 14 2.35 -1.18 -1.82
C ASP A 14 2.90 -1.05 -3.25
N PHE A 15 2.60 -2.02 -4.10
CA PHE A 15 2.89 -1.95 -5.52
C PHE A 15 2.04 -0.84 -6.15
N ARG A 16 2.48 0.38 -5.98
CA ARG A 16 2.00 1.49 -6.82
C ARG A 16 2.55 1.29 -8.21
N LEU A 17 1.88 0.45 -9.00
CA LEU A 17 2.16 0.33 -10.42
C LEU A 17 1.74 1.62 -11.14
N GLY A 18 2.50 2.68 -10.87
CA GLY A 18 2.42 3.95 -11.58
C GLY A 18 2.92 3.77 -13.00
N GLY A 19 2.00 3.90 -13.95
CA GLY A 19 2.27 4.45 -15.24
C GLY A 19 3.03 3.64 -16.26
N PHE A 20 2.41 2.64 -16.95
CA PHE A 20 2.66 2.38 -18.38
C PHE A 20 1.38 1.79 -19.00
N GLY A 21 0.98 2.31 -20.15
CA GLY A 21 -0.26 1.96 -20.83
C GLY A 21 -0.29 0.55 -21.41
N ALA A 22 -1.45 -0.06 -21.37
CA ALA A 22 -1.93 -1.29 -21.98
C ALA A 22 -2.12 -2.48 -21.01
N PRO A 23 -2.90 -3.51 -21.41
CA PRO A 23 -3.27 -4.68 -20.61
C PRO A 23 -2.09 -5.46 -19.97
N ALA A 24 -0.87 -5.20 -20.42
CA ALA A 24 0.34 -5.87 -19.95
C ALA A 24 0.97 -5.33 -18.65
N ALA A 25 0.30 -4.46 -17.87
CA ALA A 25 0.91 -3.89 -16.66
C ALA A 25 1.03 -4.92 -15.54
N PHE A 26 -0.01 -5.72 -15.32
CA PHE A 26 0.00 -6.80 -14.34
C PHE A 26 0.95 -7.94 -14.73
N ASP A 27 0.98 -8.34 -16.01
CA ASP A 27 1.93 -9.36 -16.50
C ASP A 27 3.38 -8.96 -16.20
N ARG A 28 3.72 -7.68 -16.45
CA ARG A 28 5.07 -7.15 -16.19
C ARG A 28 5.38 -7.10 -14.70
N ALA A 29 4.43 -6.69 -13.87
CA ALA A 29 4.57 -6.64 -12.43
C ALA A 29 4.74 -8.04 -11.85
N ALA A 30 3.92 -8.99 -12.27
CA ALA A 30 4.02 -10.38 -11.87
C ALA A 30 5.33 -11.02 -12.33
N ALA A 31 5.80 -10.70 -13.56
CA ALA A 31 7.08 -11.16 -14.06
C ALA A 31 8.26 -10.59 -13.27
N LEU A 32 8.20 -9.31 -12.91
CA LEU A 32 9.21 -8.66 -12.08
C LEU A 32 9.23 -9.30 -10.67
N LEU A 33 8.07 -9.40 -10.02
CA LEU A 33 7.93 -10.02 -8.69
C LEU A 33 8.48 -11.46 -8.69
N THR A 34 8.19 -12.25 -9.73
CA THR A 34 8.74 -13.63 -9.89
C THR A 34 10.28 -13.65 -9.86
N ARG A 35 10.94 -12.54 -10.28
CA ARG A 35 12.39 -12.45 -10.33
C ARG A 35 13.02 -11.86 -9.07
N GLU A 36 12.26 -11.04 -8.35
CA GLU A 36 12.73 -10.32 -7.18
C GLU A 36 12.49 -11.09 -5.88
N VAL A 37 11.43 -11.90 -5.83
CA VAL A 37 11.06 -12.66 -4.63
C VAL A 37 12.07 -13.77 -4.35
N GLY A 38 12.41 -13.93 -3.05
CA GLY A 38 13.32 -15.01 -2.62
C GLY A 38 14.02 -14.69 -1.31
N PHE A 39 14.87 -15.64 -0.86
CA PHE A 39 15.68 -15.45 0.33
C PHE A 39 16.92 -14.59 0.01
N ASP A 40 17.10 -13.51 0.77
CA ASP A 40 18.29 -12.69 0.76
C ASP A 40 19.05 -12.85 2.10
N PRO A 41 20.27 -13.41 2.09
CA PRO A 41 21.09 -13.53 3.31
C PRO A 41 21.41 -12.18 3.98
N ALA A 42 21.41 -11.08 3.22
CA ALA A 42 21.61 -9.73 3.75
C ALA A 42 20.35 -9.16 4.44
N ASP A 43 19.18 -9.75 4.17
CA ASP A 43 17.91 -9.44 4.84
C ASP A 43 17.28 -10.72 5.38
N PRO A 44 17.67 -11.18 6.59
CA PRO A 44 17.22 -12.46 7.15
C PRO A 44 15.69 -12.61 7.30
N ILE A 45 14.94 -11.50 7.34
CA ILE A 45 13.48 -11.53 7.46
C ILE A 45 12.82 -12.15 6.22
N THR A 46 13.48 -12.09 5.07
CA THR A 46 13.02 -12.72 3.82
C THR A 46 12.94 -14.25 3.94
N GLY A 47 13.63 -14.83 4.92
CA GLY A 47 13.54 -16.25 5.25
C GLY A 47 12.14 -16.73 5.63
N ARG A 48 11.26 -15.83 6.10
CA ARG A 48 9.85 -16.14 6.40
C ARG A 48 9.04 -16.47 5.16
N GLY A 49 9.45 -15.98 3.99
CA GLY A 49 8.83 -16.21 2.68
C GLY A 49 9.30 -17.48 1.97
N VAL A 50 10.29 -18.20 2.51
CA VAL A 50 10.81 -19.41 1.87
C VAL A 50 9.70 -20.47 1.75
N GLY A 51 9.50 -20.97 0.52
CA GLY A 51 8.46 -21.96 0.21
C GLY A 51 7.02 -21.40 0.18
N LYS A 52 6.85 -20.07 0.23
CA LYS A 52 5.53 -19.40 0.15
C LYS A 52 5.27 -18.76 -1.22
N ALA A 53 6.30 -18.35 -1.91
CA ALA A 53 6.16 -17.78 -3.24
C ALA A 53 5.92 -18.89 -4.28
N PRO A 54 5.03 -18.67 -5.27
CA PRO A 54 4.87 -19.58 -6.39
C PRO A 54 6.10 -19.55 -7.30
N GLU A 55 6.24 -20.57 -8.16
CA GLU A 55 7.30 -20.56 -9.18
C GLU A 55 7.16 -19.42 -10.19
N SER A 56 5.94 -18.99 -10.46
CA SER A 56 5.64 -17.88 -11.38
C SER A 56 4.37 -17.15 -10.98
N TYR A 57 4.48 -15.90 -10.59
CA TYR A 57 3.32 -15.04 -10.37
C TYR A 57 2.55 -14.74 -11.66
N VAL A 58 3.20 -14.79 -12.82
CA VAL A 58 2.51 -14.64 -14.11
C VAL A 58 1.56 -15.82 -14.35
N ALA A 59 1.99 -17.04 -14.03
CA ALA A 59 1.13 -18.22 -14.16
C ALA A 59 -0.07 -18.17 -13.19
N GLU A 60 0.11 -17.56 -12.03
CA GLU A 60 -0.92 -17.41 -10.99
C GLU A 60 -1.94 -16.31 -11.28
N LEU A 61 -1.68 -15.42 -12.25
CA LEU A 61 -2.70 -14.41 -12.66
C LEU A 61 -3.97 -15.12 -13.14
N GLY A 62 -3.82 -16.29 -13.79
CA GLY A 62 -4.93 -17.09 -14.26
C GLY A 62 -5.87 -16.31 -15.15
N ASN A 63 -7.17 -16.56 -15.01
CA ASN A 63 -8.23 -15.82 -15.70
C ASN A 63 -8.77 -14.66 -14.85
N GLY A 64 -8.23 -14.44 -13.63
CA GLY A 64 -8.73 -13.45 -12.71
C GLY A 64 -10.22 -13.66 -12.33
N ASP A 65 -10.65 -14.92 -12.26
CA ASP A 65 -12.05 -15.25 -12.03
C ASP A 65 -12.50 -14.82 -10.62
N MET A 66 -13.51 -13.98 -10.57
CA MET A 66 -14.13 -13.49 -9.34
C MET A 66 -15.34 -14.29 -8.90
N LYS A 67 -15.79 -15.23 -9.74
CA LYS A 67 -17.00 -16.00 -9.46
C LYS A 67 -16.83 -16.85 -8.21
N GLY A 68 -17.74 -16.64 -7.25
CA GLY A 68 -17.74 -17.33 -5.96
C GLY A 68 -16.68 -16.85 -4.97
N LYS A 69 -15.90 -15.83 -5.31
CA LYS A 69 -15.00 -15.17 -4.34
C LYS A 69 -15.80 -14.28 -3.39
N ARG A 70 -15.55 -14.42 -2.09
CA ARG A 70 -16.20 -13.60 -1.06
C ARG A 70 -15.32 -12.40 -0.71
N ILE A 71 -15.83 -11.21 -0.97
CA ILE A 71 -15.09 -9.95 -0.82
C ILE A 71 -15.78 -9.07 0.22
N GLY A 72 -15.06 -8.76 1.30
CA GLY A 72 -15.50 -7.83 2.33
C GLY A 72 -15.22 -6.38 1.94
N ILE A 73 -16.20 -5.50 2.07
CA ILE A 73 -16.06 -4.07 1.74
C ILE A 73 -15.86 -3.26 3.00
N LEU A 74 -14.65 -2.74 3.20
CA LEU A 74 -14.30 -1.88 4.33
C LEU A 74 -14.58 -0.42 3.97
N ARG A 75 -15.63 0.12 4.57
CA ARG A 75 -16.12 1.48 4.30
C ARG A 75 -15.66 2.53 5.31
N THR A 76 -15.01 2.11 6.39
CA THR A 76 -14.51 3.01 7.43
C THR A 76 -13.65 4.11 6.83
N VAL A 77 -13.96 5.36 7.13
CA VAL A 77 -13.13 6.52 6.76
C VAL A 77 -11.88 6.50 7.65
N MET A 78 -10.72 6.25 7.05
CA MET A 78 -9.45 6.03 7.75
C MET A 78 -8.28 6.79 7.12
N GLY A 79 -8.56 7.61 6.14
CA GLY A 79 -7.54 8.39 5.44
C GLY A 79 -7.06 9.59 6.28
N TYR A 80 -5.79 9.91 6.13
CA TYR A 80 -5.20 11.07 6.80
C TYR A 80 -5.91 12.37 6.39
N GLN A 81 -6.31 13.17 7.35
CA GLN A 81 -7.03 14.44 7.12
C GLN A 81 -8.26 14.32 6.20
N SER A 82 -8.95 13.19 6.22
CA SER A 82 -10.14 13.00 5.39
C SER A 82 -11.28 13.91 5.80
N GLU A 83 -11.96 14.46 4.79
CA GLU A 83 -13.10 15.37 4.92
C GLU A 83 -14.33 14.78 4.20
N PRO A 84 -15.13 13.92 4.86
CA PRO A 84 -16.21 13.17 4.19
C PRO A 84 -17.31 14.03 3.58
N THR A 85 -17.41 15.28 3.99
CA THR A 85 -18.41 16.23 3.47
C THR A 85 -17.96 16.97 2.22
N SER A 86 -16.66 16.93 1.87
CA SER A 86 -16.11 17.61 0.71
C SER A 86 -16.54 16.97 -0.61
N ASP A 87 -16.55 17.75 -1.68
CA ASP A 87 -17.03 17.27 -2.99
C ASP A 87 -16.05 16.27 -3.62
N ASP A 88 -14.76 16.44 -3.42
CA ASP A 88 -13.74 15.53 -3.91
C ASP A 88 -13.78 14.17 -3.19
N PHE A 89 -14.05 14.14 -1.87
CA PHE A 89 -14.31 12.90 -1.15
C PHE A 89 -15.52 12.18 -1.72
N LYS A 90 -16.65 12.88 -1.93
CA LYS A 90 -17.87 12.30 -2.51
C LYS A 90 -17.65 11.78 -3.94
N ALA A 91 -16.83 12.46 -4.73
CA ALA A 91 -16.47 12.00 -6.07
C ALA A 91 -15.70 10.68 -6.03
N VAL A 92 -14.72 10.54 -5.12
CA VAL A 92 -13.99 9.29 -4.91
C VAL A 92 -14.91 8.19 -4.35
N GLU A 93 -15.82 8.53 -3.43
CA GLU A 93 -16.83 7.60 -2.89
C GLU A 93 -17.74 7.05 -3.99
N ALA A 94 -18.17 7.89 -4.93
CA ALA A 94 -19.00 7.47 -6.07
C ALA A 94 -18.24 6.46 -6.97
N LEU A 95 -16.95 6.66 -7.21
CA LEU A 95 -16.11 5.71 -7.93
C LEU A 95 -15.95 4.40 -7.16
N PHE A 96 -15.75 4.47 -5.84
CA PHE A 96 -15.66 3.29 -5.00
C PHE A 96 -16.96 2.47 -5.03
N ASN A 97 -18.12 3.13 -4.93
CA ASN A 97 -19.42 2.47 -5.01
C ASN A 97 -19.63 1.78 -6.38
N ARG A 98 -19.17 2.39 -7.46
CA ARG A 98 -19.20 1.76 -8.80
C ARG A 98 -18.29 0.54 -8.83
N ALA A 99 -17.08 0.64 -8.31
CA ALA A 99 -16.16 -0.49 -8.25
C ALA A 99 -16.72 -1.68 -7.47
N VAL A 100 -17.45 -1.44 -6.37
CA VAL A 100 -18.16 -2.50 -5.62
C VAL A 100 -19.24 -3.16 -6.48
N LEU A 101 -19.96 -2.38 -7.30
CA LEU A 101 -20.94 -2.93 -8.26
C LEU A 101 -20.25 -3.74 -9.35
N ASP A 102 -19.10 -3.29 -9.86
CA ASP A 102 -18.32 -4.02 -10.86
C ASP A 102 -17.87 -5.37 -10.31
N LEU A 103 -17.33 -5.42 -9.08
CA LEU A 103 -16.96 -6.68 -8.42
C LEU A 103 -18.15 -7.65 -8.32
N LYS A 104 -19.33 -7.14 -7.95
CA LYS A 104 -20.56 -7.94 -7.88
C LYS A 104 -20.97 -8.46 -9.26
N ASN A 105 -20.90 -7.63 -10.30
CA ASN A 105 -21.24 -7.99 -11.66
C ASN A 105 -20.26 -9.03 -12.24
N LEU A 106 -19.01 -9.05 -11.77
CA LEU A 106 -18.00 -10.07 -12.09
C LEU A 106 -18.23 -11.40 -11.35
N GLY A 107 -19.24 -11.48 -10.50
CA GLY A 107 -19.64 -12.72 -9.83
C GLY A 107 -19.09 -12.89 -8.41
N ALA A 108 -18.45 -11.85 -7.84
CA ALA A 108 -18.06 -11.89 -6.45
C ALA A 108 -19.27 -11.84 -5.50
N GLU A 109 -19.18 -12.58 -4.40
CA GLU A 109 -20.09 -12.47 -3.27
C GLU A 109 -19.62 -11.33 -2.38
N ILE A 110 -20.47 -10.28 -2.26
CA ILE A 110 -20.10 -9.07 -1.54
C ILE A 110 -20.65 -9.09 -0.11
N VAL A 111 -19.76 -8.91 0.86
CA VAL A 111 -20.09 -8.67 2.28
C VAL A 111 -19.86 -7.19 2.57
N ASP A 112 -20.94 -6.39 2.66
CA ASP A 112 -20.87 -4.92 2.70
C ASP A 112 -21.90 -4.34 3.69
N PRO A 113 -21.49 -3.56 4.68
CA PRO A 113 -20.11 -3.30 5.06
C PRO A 113 -19.49 -4.41 5.94
N ILE A 114 -18.15 -4.44 5.98
CA ILE A 114 -17.43 -5.10 7.07
C ILE A 114 -16.86 -4.02 8.01
N GLU A 115 -16.70 -4.38 9.29
CA GLU A 115 -16.16 -3.47 10.28
C GLU A 115 -15.04 -4.15 11.09
N ILE A 116 -13.91 -3.47 11.24
CA ILE A 116 -12.83 -3.87 12.13
C ILE A 116 -13.00 -3.10 13.44
N PRO A 117 -13.31 -3.75 14.56
CA PRO A 117 -13.53 -3.06 15.84
C PRO A 117 -12.31 -2.21 16.26
N ASN A 118 -12.56 -0.96 16.66
CA ASN A 118 -11.56 0.01 17.12
C ASN A 118 -10.44 0.29 16.09
N LEU A 119 -10.74 0.16 14.79
CA LEU A 119 -9.76 0.37 13.72
C LEU A 119 -9.02 1.71 13.83
N LEU A 120 -9.77 2.81 14.01
CA LEU A 120 -9.16 4.15 14.06
C LEU A 120 -8.30 4.35 15.29
N GLU A 121 -8.70 3.80 16.44
CA GLU A 121 -7.92 3.85 17.67
C GLU A 121 -6.58 3.09 17.53
N LEU A 122 -6.62 1.93 16.87
CA LEU A 122 -5.42 1.15 16.60
C LEU A 122 -4.51 1.88 15.61
N LEU A 123 -5.05 2.44 14.53
CA LEU A 123 -4.28 3.21 13.55
C LEU A 123 -3.67 4.48 14.15
N ALA A 124 -4.32 5.08 15.16
CA ALA A 124 -3.79 6.25 15.88
C ALA A 124 -2.51 5.94 16.68
N GLN A 125 -2.24 4.64 17.00
CA GLN A 125 -0.99 4.23 17.63
C GLN A 125 0.20 4.19 16.67
N ARG A 126 0.00 4.50 15.38
CA ARG A 126 1.09 4.55 14.42
C ARG A 126 2.20 5.45 14.91
N SER A 127 3.37 4.89 15.07
CA SER A 127 4.58 5.59 15.47
C SER A 127 5.61 5.53 14.35
N ALA A 128 6.54 6.47 14.32
CA ALA A 128 7.76 6.31 13.56
C ALA A 128 8.53 5.12 14.17
N ASP A 129 9.12 4.29 13.32
CA ASP A 129 9.89 3.11 13.70
C ASP A 129 11.27 3.54 14.25
N GLY A 130 11.24 4.13 15.44
CA GLY A 130 12.29 5.02 15.89
C GLY A 130 13.60 4.37 16.30
N ALA A 131 13.56 3.31 17.11
CA ALA A 131 14.78 2.69 17.63
C ALA A 131 15.54 1.93 16.54
N ALA A 132 14.84 1.27 15.62
CA ALA A 132 15.41 0.53 14.52
C ALA A 132 15.82 1.41 13.32
N GLU A 133 15.36 2.66 13.26
CA GLU A 133 15.59 3.53 12.10
C GLU A 133 17.06 3.94 11.97
N GLU A 134 17.70 4.34 13.06
CA GLU A 134 19.11 4.68 13.06
C GLU A 134 20.00 3.46 12.75
N GLU A 135 19.69 2.31 13.36
CA GLU A 135 20.42 1.06 13.09
C GLU A 135 20.25 0.63 11.62
N SER A 136 19.05 0.69 11.13
CA SER A 136 18.72 0.39 9.74
C SER A 136 19.37 1.35 8.75
N PHE A 137 19.43 2.65 9.09
CA PHE A 137 20.14 3.65 8.29
C PHE A 137 21.63 3.33 8.22
N ARG A 138 22.25 3.02 9.35
CA ARG A 138 23.68 2.63 9.43
C ARG A 138 23.94 1.37 8.63
N ALA A 139 23.12 0.34 8.78
CA ALA A 139 23.26 -0.91 8.04
C ALA A 139 23.14 -0.69 6.51
N TYR A 140 22.18 0.14 6.09
CA TYR A 140 22.03 0.51 4.68
C TYR A 140 23.26 1.26 4.15
N MET A 141 23.75 2.24 4.89
CA MET A 141 24.94 3.02 4.49
C MET A 141 26.22 2.17 4.48
N ALA A 142 26.34 1.22 5.40
CA ALA A 142 27.48 0.30 5.45
C ALA A 142 27.59 -0.62 4.22
N GLY A 143 26.49 -0.86 3.51
CA GLY A 143 26.48 -1.60 2.24
C GLY A 143 27.10 -0.83 1.06
N SER A 144 27.38 0.46 1.21
CA SER A 144 28.01 1.29 0.19
C SER A 144 29.54 1.37 0.40
N ALA A 145 30.30 1.26 -0.68
CA ALA A 145 31.76 1.42 -0.62
C ALA A 145 32.19 2.84 -0.20
N ASN A 146 31.34 3.84 -0.46
CA ASN A 146 31.59 5.24 -0.12
C ASN A 146 30.27 5.91 0.32
N PRO A 147 29.80 5.63 1.55
CA PRO A 147 28.53 6.16 2.02
C PRO A 147 28.63 7.69 2.20
N PRO A 148 27.62 8.45 1.72
CA PRO A 148 27.60 9.91 1.88
C PRO A 148 27.43 10.33 3.34
N PHE A 149 26.86 9.47 4.17
CA PHE A 149 26.62 9.67 5.60
C PHE A 149 26.87 8.36 6.36
N LYS A 150 27.28 8.46 7.63
CA LYS A 150 27.43 7.31 8.52
C LYS A 150 26.27 7.15 9.49
N THR A 151 25.67 8.26 9.87
CA THR A 151 24.57 8.34 10.83
C THR A 151 23.45 9.23 10.30
N MET A 152 22.26 9.14 10.88
CA MET A 152 21.16 10.07 10.58
C MET A 152 21.51 11.49 11.00
N ASP A 153 22.31 11.68 12.04
CA ASP A 153 22.77 13.02 12.48
C ASP A 153 23.72 13.66 11.46
N ASP A 154 24.61 12.89 10.84
CA ASP A 154 25.43 13.39 9.73
C ASP A 154 24.55 13.90 8.59
N ALA A 155 23.51 13.16 8.25
CA ALA A 155 22.55 13.55 7.21
C ALA A 155 21.75 14.80 7.59
N ARG A 156 21.30 14.93 8.86
CA ARG A 156 20.62 16.12 9.37
C ARG A 156 21.54 17.37 9.35
N GLY A 157 22.82 17.18 9.63
CA GLY A 157 23.83 18.25 9.59
C GLY A 157 24.16 18.75 8.18
N HIS A 158 23.75 18.04 7.13
CA HIS A 158 24.08 18.42 5.76
C HIS A 158 23.32 19.69 5.31
N PRO A 159 23.97 20.66 4.63
CA PRO A 159 23.33 21.91 4.21
C PRO A 159 22.06 21.74 3.35
N ASN A 160 21.95 20.65 2.62
CA ASN A 160 20.78 20.34 1.80
C ASN A 160 19.62 19.71 2.60
N PHE A 161 19.80 19.37 3.88
CA PHE A 161 18.73 18.78 4.68
C PHE A 161 17.50 19.69 4.79
N LYS A 162 17.70 21.00 4.80
CA LYS A 162 16.59 22.00 4.75
C LYS A 162 15.70 21.88 3.52
N LYS A 163 16.22 21.30 2.43
CA LYS A 163 15.49 21.05 1.17
C LYS A 163 14.75 19.71 1.17
N VAL A 164 14.97 18.86 2.18
CA VAL A 164 14.27 17.59 2.31
C VAL A 164 12.80 17.85 2.57
N PHE A 165 11.97 17.02 1.97
CA PHE A 165 10.52 17.11 2.05
C PHE A 165 10.02 17.09 3.50
N HIS A 166 8.99 17.90 3.80
CA HIS A 166 8.50 18.10 5.17
C HIS A 166 8.13 16.79 5.88
N GLY A 167 7.42 15.88 5.22
CA GLY A 167 7.01 14.60 5.81
C GLY A 167 8.19 13.72 6.24
N VAL A 168 9.34 13.78 5.54
CA VAL A 168 10.58 13.08 5.96
C VAL A 168 11.14 13.70 7.22
N LYS A 169 11.22 15.05 7.29
CA LYS A 169 11.70 15.76 8.49
C LYS A 169 10.85 15.42 9.70
N THR A 170 9.53 15.54 9.58
CA THR A 170 8.59 15.23 10.65
C THR A 170 8.76 13.80 11.16
N ARG A 171 8.97 12.83 10.25
CA ARG A 171 9.23 11.44 10.63
C ARG A 171 10.55 11.29 11.39
N TRP A 172 11.60 11.98 10.95
CA TRP A 172 12.92 11.92 11.61
C TRP A 172 12.94 12.62 12.95
N GLU A 173 12.07 13.61 13.17
CA GLU A 173 11.92 14.38 14.40
C GLU A 173 10.83 13.81 15.33
N ALA A 174 10.07 12.80 14.89
CA ALA A 174 9.01 12.20 15.68
C ALA A 174 9.54 11.58 16.98
N ASP A 175 8.68 11.57 18.00
CA ASP A 175 8.97 10.89 19.26
C ASP A 175 9.18 9.39 19.03
N LYS A 176 10.38 8.94 19.35
CA LYS A 176 10.89 7.59 19.15
C LYS A 176 11.09 6.86 20.47
N SER A 177 10.27 7.20 21.48
CA SER A 177 10.36 6.54 22.77
C SER A 177 10.07 5.04 22.66
N PRO A 178 10.75 4.19 23.46
CA PRO A 178 10.48 2.74 23.50
C PRO A 178 9.03 2.42 23.82
N GLU A 179 8.37 3.25 24.65
CA GLU A 179 6.98 3.10 25.04
C GLU A 179 6.04 3.27 23.85
N LYS A 180 6.25 4.31 23.01
CA LYS A 180 5.46 4.51 21.79
C LYS A 180 5.69 3.40 20.77
N PHE A 181 6.93 2.95 20.61
CA PHE A 181 7.21 1.83 19.73
C PHE A 181 6.56 0.53 20.21
N SER A 182 6.60 0.26 21.51
CA SER A 182 5.93 -0.90 22.10
C SER A 182 4.40 -0.85 21.90
N ALA A 183 3.77 0.31 22.13
CA ALA A 183 2.35 0.51 21.88
C ALA A 183 1.98 0.31 20.41
N TYR A 184 2.79 0.82 19.48
CA TYR A 184 2.63 0.58 18.05
C TYR A 184 2.70 -0.90 17.69
N CYS A 185 3.69 -1.64 18.20
CA CYS A 185 3.83 -3.08 17.95
C CYS A 185 2.60 -3.85 18.49
N ALA A 186 2.14 -3.55 19.70
CA ALA A 186 0.96 -4.16 20.29
C ALA A 186 -0.31 -3.88 19.47
N ALA A 187 -0.52 -2.62 19.07
CA ALA A 187 -1.66 -2.23 18.26
C ALA A 187 -1.66 -2.91 16.88
N ARG A 188 -0.48 -3.10 16.28
CA ARG A 188 -0.32 -3.81 15.02
C ARG A 188 -0.70 -5.29 15.13
N GLU A 189 -0.20 -5.99 16.14
CA GLU A 189 -0.55 -7.40 16.41
C GLU A 189 -2.04 -7.57 16.67
N GLU A 190 -2.63 -6.66 17.43
CA GLU A 190 -4.07 -6.65 17.70
C GLU A 190 -4.87 -6.41 16.42
N LEU A 191 -4.47 -5.45 15.58
CA LEU A 191 -5.14 -5.18 14.31
C LEU A 191 -5.06 -6.38 13.36
N MET A 192 -3.90 -7.02 13.25
CA MET A 192 -3.73 -8.22 12.44
C MET A 192 -4.63 -9.36 12.93
N THR A 193 -4.70 -9.56 14.26
CA THR A 193 -5.57 -10.58 14.87
C THR A 193 -7.04 -10.33 14.53
N ARG A 194 -7.52 -9.09 14.65
CA ARG A 194 -8.90 -8.71 14.33
C ARG A 194 -9.20 -8.86 12.84
N LEU A 195 -8.27 -8.47 11.99
CA LEU A 195 -8.39 -8.61 10.54
C LEU A 195 -8.57 -10.09 10.16
N PHE A 196 -7.70 -10.96 10.66
CA PHE A 196 -7.76 -12.39 10.32
C PHE A 196 -9.00 -13.07 10.90
N LYS A 197 -9.41 -12.68 12.12
CA LYS A 197 -10.66 -13.14 12.72
C LYS A 197 -11.85 -12.75 11.84
N LEU A 198 -11.94 -11.47 11.45
CA LEU A 198 -12.99 -10.97 10.57
C LEU A 198 -13.06 -11.72 9.24
N MET A 199 -11.89 -11.93 8.60
CA MET A 199 -11.82 -12.69 7.36
C MET A 199 -12.24 -14.16 7.55
N ALA A 200 -11.92 -14.77 8.69
CA ALA A 200 -12.31 -16.14 8.98
C ALA A 200 -13.80 -16.28 9.26
N GLU A 201 -14.36 -15.41 10.10
CA GLU A 201 -15.78 -15.43 10.47
C GLU A 201 -16.73 -15.16 9.31
N ASN A 202 -16.28 -14.39 8.33
CA ASN A 202 -17.06 -14.06 7.14
C ASN A 202 -16.62 -14.86 5.90
N GLU A 203 -15.71 -15.81 6.04
CA GLU A 203 -15.16 -16.64 4.95
C GLU A 203 -14.64 -15.79 3.77
N LEU A 204 -13.94 -14.67 4.07
CA LEU A 204 -13.50 -13.74 3.04
C LEU A 204 -12.22 -14.22 2.35
N ASP A 205 -12.19 -14.16 1.03
CA ASP A 205 -10.99 -14.32 0.20
C ASP A 205 -10.16 -13.04 0.21
N ALA A 206 -10.82 -11.87 0.18
CA ALA A 206 -10.17 -10.56 0.19
C ALA A 206 -11.00 -9.50 0.92
N ILE A 207 -10.33 -8.42 1.32
CA ILE A 207 -10.97 -7.18 1.74
C ILE A 207 -10.68 -6.11 0.70
N VAL A 208 -11.70 -5.31 0.36
CA VAL A 208 -11.55 -4.17 -0.55
C VAL A 208 -11.88 -2.88 0.17
N HIS A 209 -11.01 -1.88 -0.01
CA HIS A 209 -11.21 -0.53 0.51
C HIS A 209 -10.75 0.52 -0.51
N LYS A 210 -11.08 1.79 -0.27
CA LYS A 210 -10.58 2.91 -1.09
C LYS A 210 -9.06 2.99 -1.02
N ALA A 211 -8.38 3.10 -2.16
CA ALA A 211 -6.93 3.28 -2.19
C ALA A 211 -6.53 4.66 -1.64
N VAL A 212 -7.36 5.66 -1.89
CA VAL A 212 -7.31 7.01 -1.33
C VAL A 212 -8.74 7.49 -1.13
N GLU A 213 -8.96 8.41 -0.21
CA GLU A 213 -10.31 8.93 0.09
C GLU A 213 -10.57 10.32 -0.51
N HIS A 214 -9.53 10.93 -1.07
CA HIS A 214 -9.59 12.22 -1.76
C HIS A 214 -8.88 12.14 -3.10
N THR A 215 -9.14 13.12 -3.96
CA THR A 215 -8.33 13.32 -5.17
C THR A 215 -6.91 13.78 -4.80
N PRO A 216 -5.90 13.61 -5.69
CA PRO A 216 -4.54 14.09 -5.42
C PRO A 216 -4.51 15.56 -5.05
N THR A 217 -3.78 15.90 -3.97
CA THR A 217 -3.57 17.27 -3.55
C THR A 217 -2.62 18.01 -4.50
N LEU A 218 -2.73 19.34 -4.54
CA LEU A 218 -1.80 20.15 -5.32
C LEU A 218 -0.37 20.03 -4.76
N ILE A 219 0.64 20.07 -5.63
CA ILE A 219 2.04 20.04 -5.23
C ILE A 219 2.36 21.20 -4.27
N SER A 220 1.78 22.39 -4.51
CA SER A 220 1.91 23.53 -3.61
C SER A 220 1.51 23.23 -2.18
N ASP A 221 0.40 22.51 -1.99
CA ASP A 221 -0.15 22.18 -0.68
C ASP A 221 0.68 21.14 0.08
N GLY A 222 1.42 20.31 -0.65
CA GLY A 222 2.37 19.35 -0.08
C GLY A 222 3.76 19.93 0.20
N THR A 223 4.14 21.04 -0.46
CA THR A 223 5.48 21.65 -0.34
C THR A 223 5.52 22.91 0.52
N ALA A 224 4.38 23.44 0.87
CA ALA A 224 4.21 24.61 1.76
C ALA A 224 3.12 24.33 2.81
N PRO A 225 3.05 25.10 3.90
CA PRO A 225 1.93 24.99 4.84
C PRO A 225 0.58 25.13 4.11
N PRO A 226 -0.42 24.32 4.46
CA PRO A 226 -0.59 23.42 5.61
C PRO A 226 0.01 22.00 5.51
N TRP A 227 0.83 21.68 4.52
CA TRP A 227 1.53 20.39 4.36
C TRP A 227 0.56 19.21 4.17
N THR A 228 -0.35 19.33 3.22
CA THR A 228 -1.42 18.33 2.96
C THR A 228 -1.06 17.36 1.83
N ASP A 229 0.15 16.81 1.85
CA ASP A 229 0.68 15.92 0.81
C ASP A 229 0.06 14.52 0.78
N GLN A 230 -0.57 14.09 1.87
CA GLN A 230 -1.13 12.75 2.04
C GLN A 230 -2.63 12.76 2.39
N LYS A 231 -3.35 13.81 2.04
CA LYS A 231 -4.79 13.89 2.32
C LYS A 231 -5.55 12.67 1.76
N GLY A 232 -6.32 12.03 2.60
CA GLY A 232 -7.10 10.85 2.24
C GLY A 232 -6.32 9.55 2.09
N ALA A 233 -5.01 9.53 2.39
CA ALA A 233 -4.22 8.30 2.32
C ALA A 233 -4.53 7.39 3.52
N PRO A 234 -5.11 6.19 3.31
CA PRO A 234 -5.30 5.23 4.39
C PRO A 234 -3.96 4.61 4.78
N HIS A 235 -3.71 4.52 6.08
CA HIS A 235 -2.48 3.93 6.59
C HIS A 235 -2.61 2.45 6.97
N LEU A 236 -3.75 1.83 6.69
CA LEU A 236 -4.01 0.44 7.03
C LEU A 236 -2.91 -0.51 6.51
N ASN A 237 -2.59 -0.41 5.22
CA ASN A 237 -1.62 -1.32 4.58
C ASN A 237 -0.18 -1.10 5.08
N THR A 238 0.16 0.11 5.52
CA THR A 238 1.49 0.39 6.10
C THR A 238 1.59 0.01 7.56
N PHE A 239 0.46 -0.21 8.22
CA PHE A 239 0.38 -0.67 9.61
C PHE A 239 0.51 -2.19 9.71
N LEU A 240 -0.03 -2.91 8.74
CA LEU A 240 0.03 -4.37 8.66
C LEU A 240 1.39 -4.85 8.14
N ILE A 241 1.78 -6.06 8.52
CA ILE A 241 2.99 -6.73 8.05
C ILE A 241 2.66 -8.09 7.43
N TYR A 242 3.40 -8.46 6.40
CA TYR A 242 3.22 -9.73 5.66
C TYR A 242 1.83 -9.91 5.06
N VAL A 243 1.10 -8.83 4.88
CA VAL A 243 -0.25 -8.83 4.32
C VAL A 243 -0.16 -8.17 2.94
N PRO A 244 -0.40 -8.91 1.86
CA PRO A 244 -0.33 -8.33 0.52
C PRO A 244 -1.48 -7.37 0.27
N SER A 245 -1.18 -6.29 -0.42
CA SER A 245 -2.17 -5.36 -0.93
C SER A 245 -1.86 -4.95 -2.37
N VAL A 246 -2.89 -4.93 -3.21
CA VAL A 246 -2.78 -4.56 -4.62
C VAL A 246 -3.77 -3.46 -4.95
N VAL A 247 -3.29 -2.37 -5.52
CA VAL A 247 -4.11 -1.22 -5.93
C VAL A 247 -4.38 -1.27 -7.42
N VAL A 248 -5.64 -1.08 -7.79
CA VAL A 248 -6.06 -0.98 -9.20
C VAL A 248 -6.90 0.28 -9.42
N PRO A 249 -6.88 0.86 -10.65
CA PRO A 249 -7.75 1.98 -10.97
C PRO A 249 -9.23 1.62 -10.86
N ALA A 250 -10.01 2.46 -10.17
CA ALA A 250 -11.47 2.36 -10.08
C ALA A 250 -12.18 3.34 -11.03
N GLY A 251 -11.44 4.19 -11.72
CA GLY A 251 -11.96 5.17 -12.65
C GLY A 251 -11.40 6.57 -12.44
N TYR A 252 -12.07 7.54 -13.06
CA TYR A 252 -11.72 8.96 -13.00
C TYR A 252 -12.93 9.77 -12.56
N THR A 253 -12.68 10.78 -11.75
CA THR A 253 -13.69 11.78 -11.38
C THR A 253 -14.08 12.61 -12.61
N ASP A 254 -15.15 13.39 -12.50
CA ASP A 254 -15.58 14.32 -13.56
C ASP A 254 -14.50 15.38 -13.89
N THR A 255 -13.60 15.64 -12.96
CA THR A 255 -12.43 16.51 -13.16
C THR A 255 -11.24 15.80 -13.83
N GLY A 256 -11.38 14.52 -14.17
CA GLY A 256 -10.33 13.73 -14.83
C GLY A 256 -9.25 13.19 -13.88
N LEU A 257 -9.40 13.32 -12.57
CA LEU A 257 -8.46 12.80 -11.59
C LEU A 257 -8.74 11.33 -11.25
N PRO A 258 -7.73 10.46 -11.15
CA PRO A 258 -7.92 9.04 -10.91
C PRO A 258 -8.22 8.74 -9.43
N ALA A 259 -8.99 7.67 -9.20
CA ALA A 259 -9.08 7.00 -7.92
C ALA A 259 -8.94 5.49 -8.10
N GLY A 260 -8.63 4.77 -7.01
CA GLY A 260 -8.41 3.33 -7.04
C GLY A 260 -9.06 2.61 -5.87
N ILE A 261 -9.11 1.29 -6.01
CA ILE A 261 -9.44 0.37 -4.92
C ILE A 261 -8.21 -0.47 -4.57
N THR A 262 -8.16 -0.90 -3.33
CA THR A 262 -7.11 -1.79 -2.81
C THR A 262 -7.72 -3.13 -2.48
N PHE A 263 -7.15 -4.21 -3.03
CA PHE A 263 -7.37 -5.57 -2.56
C PHE A 263 -6.36 -5.89 -1.47
N LEU A 264 -6.82 -6.37 -0.33
CA LEU A 264 -6.04 -6.73 0.83
C LEU A 264 -6.29 -8.20 1.17
N GLY A 265 -5.23 -9.00 1.30
CA GLY A 265 -5.33 -10.44 1.51
C GLY A 265 -4.79 -10.91 2.86
N ARG A 266 -4.65 -12.23 3.02
CA ARG A 266 -3.98 -12.88 4.15
C ARG A 266 -2.46 -12.89 3.92
N PRO A 267 -1.65 -13.12 4.96
CA PRO A 267 -0.20 -13.28 4.76
C PRO A 267 0.12 -14.31 3.67
N TYR A 268 1.00 -13.93 2.77
CA TYR A 268 1.46 -14.75 1.65
C TYR A 268 0.40 -15.12 0.59
N SER A 269 -0.73 -14.43 0.55
CA SER A 269 -1.72 -14.58 -0.52
C SER A 269 -1.48 -13.62 -1.71
N ASP A 270 -0.23 -13.24 -1.94
CA ASP A 270 0.17 -12.28 -2.98
C ASP A 270 -0.35 -12.68 -4.37
N ALA A 271 -0.22 -13.96 -4.71
CA ALA A 271 -0.68 -14.50 -5.99
C ALA A 271 -2.20 -14.34 -6.16
N GLU A 272 -2.97 -14.63 -5.10
CA GLU A 272 -4.42 -14.48 -5.13
C GLU A 272 -4.84 -13.02 -5.27
N MET A 273 -4.21 -12.11 -4.52
CA MET A 273 -4.50 -10.68 -4.64
C MET A 273 -4.16 -10.13 -6.02
N LEU A 274 -3.04 -10.56 -6.60
CA LEU A 274 -2.68 -10.22 -7.98
C LEU A 274 -3.71 -10.75 -8.98
N SER A 275 -4.16 -11.99 -8.83
CA SER A 275 -5.17 -12.60 -9.69
C SER A 275 -6.50 -11.86 -9.64
N LEU A 276 -7.02 -11.54 -8.45
CA LEU A 276 -8.25 -10.78 -8.27
C LEU A 276 -8.14 -9.37 -8.88
N ALA A 277 -7.04 -8.67 -8.59
CA ALA A 277 -6.79 -7.33 -9.12
C ALA A 277 -6.65 -7.34 -10.65
N TYR A 278 -5.99 -8.34 -11.22
CA TYR A 278 -5.88 -8.56 -12.65
C TYR A 278 -7.25 -8.78 -13.30
N GLY A 279 -8.08 -9.67 -12.73
CA GLY A 279 -9.41 -9.93 -13.25
C GLY A 279 -10.30 -8.69 -13.24
N TYR A 280 -10.24 -7.89 -12.18
CA TYR A 280 -10.93 -6.61 -12.12
C TYR A 280 -10.44 -5.63 -13.20
N GLU A 281 -9.12 -5.46 -13.34
CA GLU A 281 -8.55 -4.54 -14.35
C GLU A 281 -8.93 -4.95 -15.76
N GLN A 282 -8.82 -6.26 -16.10
CA GLN A 282 -9.15 -6.77 -17.44
C GLN A 282 -10.63 -6.57 -17.81
N ALA A 283 -11.51 -6.74 -16.84
CA ALA A 283 -12.94 -6.61 -17.06
C ALA A 283 -13.41 -5.16 -17.14
N THR A 284 -12.81 -4.26 -16.36
CA THR A 284 -13.27 -2.87 -16.25
C THR A 284 -12.54 -1.92 -17.18
N CYS A 285 -11.28 -2.20 -17.51
CA CYS A 285 -10.44 -1.37 -18.38
C CYS A 285 -10.43 0.12 -17.99
N HIS A 286 -10.49 0.43 -16.68
CA HIS A 286 -10.54 1.81 -16.18
C HIS A 286 -9.27 2.61 -16.44
N ARG A 287 -8.17 1.92 -16.68
CA ARG A 287 -6.90 2.57 -16.92
C ARG A 287 -6.90 3.31 -18.26
N ARG A 288 -6.37 4.54 -18.25
CA ARG A 288 -6.12 5.35 -19.46
C ARG A 288 -4.64 5.67 -19.59
N VAL A 289 -4.17 5.73 -20.81
CA VAL A 289 -2.84 6.28 -21.11
C VAL A 289 -2.89 7.78 -20.85
N PRO A 290 -1.90 8.35 -20.11
CA PRO A 290 -1.82 9.80 -19.97
C PRO A 290 -1.72 10.48 -21.33
N ASP A 291 -2.51 11.51 -21.52
CA ASP A 291 -2.38 12.41 -22.67
C ASP A 291 -1.51 13.60 -22.24
N PHE A 292 -0.32 13.66 -22.80
CA PHE A 292 0.62 14.76 -22.51
C PHE A 292 0.49 15.92 -23.50
N GLY A 293 -0.50 15.87 -24.42
CA GLY A 293 -0.57 16.76 -25.56
C GLY A 293 0.55 16.49 -26.57
N GLU A 294 0.41 16.98 -27.79
CA GLU A 294 1.56 17.07 -28.71
C GLU A 294 2.50 18.17 -28.18
N PRO A 295 3.84 17.97 -28.29
CA PRO A 295 4.84 18.96 -27.84
C PRO A 295 4.78 20.24 -28.65
#